data_8b588199d1d927cd0ad3c7afc0354df7
#
_entry.id   8b588199d1d927cd0ad3c7afc0354df7
#
_cell.length_a   1.000
_cell.length_b   1.000
_cell.length_c   1.000
_cell.angle_alpha   90.00
_cell.angle_beta   90.00
_cell.angle_gamma   90.00
#
_symmetry.space_group_name_H-M   'P 1'
#
loop_
_entity.id
_entity.type
_entity.pdbx_description
1 polymer ?
#
loop_
_entity_poly.entity_id
_entity_poly.type
_entity_poly.pdbx_seq_one_letter_code
_entity_poly.pdbx_strand_id
1 'polypeptide(L)'
;MAVNRPTSPPQAVFDATEVSSPAAVPSFADLGLPAVLCRVLADQGITAPFPIQAATMRDAAAGRDVLGRGRTGSGKTLAFVLPVLMRLAESNVPRKSGRPRALILAPTRELATQIHAAMAPLAQRLSLRTTTVFGGVAAGPQISALRQGIDVLVACPGRLGDHIDSRHASLDSVEITVIDEADHMADLGFLPVVKRLLDQTPRNGQRMLFSATLDAGVDVIVRKYLTDPVTHSVDSDKSENAEMVHHVLHVTNADRVPVLVDLASAPGRTMVFTRTKHRAKQLTRQLIAAGVPAVEMHGNLAQGARTRNLAAFSDGKANTMVATDIAARGIHVDDVTLVVHADPPVEHKAYLHRSGRTARAGASGTVVTLMTDEQVSAVRDLTRKAGIKPTTTRLGLGHPLLNELAPGQRSLVPVSQRVAPVAAPEPMAPGPRRDRAAGTNSNGPRGGTGSGGGRPGARNGRRSGSPAGGGGRDGGGGRDGRRRSA
;
A
#
# COMPACT_ATOMS: atom_id res chain seq x y z
N MET A 1 -39.11 43.09 75.13
CA MET A 1 -38.17 43.26 73.97
C MET A 1 -37.42 41.95 73.75
N ALA A 2 -37.87 41.13 72.80
CA ALA A 2 -37.28 39.85 72.52
C ALA A 2 -36.35 40.01 71.25
N VAL A 3 -35.12 39.70 71.45
CA VAL A 3 -34.07 39.76 70.35
C VAL A 3 -34.13 38.47 69.56
N ASN A 4 -34.53 38.58 68.29
CA ASN A 4 -34.54 37.53 67.33
C ASN A 4 -33.05 37.17 66.88
N ARG A 5 -32.65 35.92 67.06
CA ARG A 5 -31.43 35.36 66.47
C ARG A 5 -31.77 34.82 65.10
N PRO A 6 -30.94 35.05 64.05
CA PRO A 6 -31.14 34.42 62.75
C PRO A 6 -30.63 32.97 62.78
N THR A 7 -31.48 32.04 62.35
CA THR A 7 -31.17 30.61 62.08
C THR A 7 -30.36 30.48 60.79
N SER A 8 -29.18 29.80 60.88
CA SER A 8 -28.35 29.40 59.75
C SER A 8 -29.07 28.35 58.87
N PRO A 9 -28.90 28.39 57.52
CA PRO A 9 -29.48 27.37 56.64
C PRO A 9 -28.70 26.08 56.74
N PRO A 10 -29.31 24.89 56.40
CA PRO A 10 -28.66 23.59 56.47
C PRO A 10 -27.61 23.45 55.39
N GLN A 11 -26.42 22.95 55.76
CA GLN A 11 -25.36 22.52 54.86
C GLN A 11 -25.89 21.34 54.05
N ALA A 12 -25.97 21.52 52.72
CA ALA A 12 -26.14 20.43 51.76
C ALA A 12 -24.87 19.55 51.77
N VAL A 13 -25.04 18.31 52.17
CA VAL A 13 -24.04 17.26 52.03
C VAL A 13 -24.03 16.93 50.53
N PHE A 14 -22.97 17.40 49.84
CA PHE A 14 -22.68 16.93 48.49
C PHE A 14 -22.12 15.51 48.62
N ASP A 15 -22.94 14.53 48.26
CA ASP A 15 -22.47 13.18 47.96
C ASP A 15 -21.39 13.28 46.90
N ALA A 16 -20.21 12.80 47.26
CA ALA A 16 -19.09 12.63 46.31
C ALA A 16 -19.55 11.62 45.28
N THR A 17 -20.00 12.10 44.12
CA THR A 17 -20.20 11.30 42.92
C THR A 17 -18.89 10.57 42.64
N GLU A 18 -18.94 9.26 42.73
CA GLU A 18 -17.85 8.37 42.31
C GLU A 18 -17.35 8.81 40.94
N VAL A 19 -16.13 9.32 40.89
CA VAL A 19 -15.39 9.53 39.64
C VAL A 19 -15.19 8.15 39.06
N SER A 20 -16.04 7.78 38.08
CA SER A 20 -15.87 6.54 37.33
C SER A 20 -14.44 6.54 36.76
N SER A 21 -13.63 5.62 37.21
CA SER A 21 -12.31 5.33 36.65
C SER A 21 -12.42 5.23 35.13
N PRO A 22 -11.50 5.80 34.35
CA PRO A 22 -11.50 5.66 32.90
C PRO A 22 -11.55 4.17 32.59
N ALA A 23 -12.52 3.75 31.77
CA ALA A 23 -12.72 2.35 31.40
C ALA A 23 -11.37 1.77 30.92
N ALA A 24 -10.89 0.74 31.62
CA ALA A 24 -9.61 0.11 31.32
C ALA A 24 -9.62 -0.36 29.85
N VAL A 25 -8.57 -0.04 29.10
CA VAL A 25 -8.42 -0.51 27.72
C VAL A 25 -8.42 -2.04 27.75
N PRO A 26 -9.34 -2.72 27.03
CA PRO A 26 -9.43 -4.18 27.08
C PRO A 26 -8.11 -4.81 26.58
N SER A 27 -7.67 -5.89 27.20
CA SER A 27 -6.54 -6.69 26.69
C SER A 27 -6.96 -7.52 25.46
N PHE A 28 -6.00 -8.07 24.71
CA PHE A 28 -6.29 -8.99 23.62
C PHE A 28 -7.06 -10.24 24.12
N ALA A 29 -6.78 -10.72 25.34
CA ALA A 29 -7.52 -11.83 25.94
C ALA A 29 -8.98 -11.48 26.21
N ASP A 30 -9.26 -10.26 26.69
CA ASP A 30 -10.65 -9.76 26.91
C ASP A 30 -11.44 -9.63 25.59
N LEU A 31 -10.72 -9.50 24.47
CA LEU A 31 -11.29 -9.49 23.12
C LEU A 31 -11.47 -10.89 22.53
N GLY A 32 -11.16 -11.95 23.28
CA GLY A 32 -11.34 -13.33 22.87
C GLY A 32 -10.16 -13.91 22.07
N LEU A 33 -8.99 -13.25 22.06
CA LEU A 33 -7.84 -13.79 21.34
C LEU A 33 -7.26 -15.02 22.09
N PRO A 34 -7.04 -16.15 21.40
CA PRO A 34 -6.43 -17.34 22.00
C PRO A 34 -5.08 -17.06 22.65
N ALA A 35 -4.82 -17.66 23.81
CA ALA A 35 -3.59 -17.44 24.58
C ALA A 35 -2.30 -17.70 23.78
N VAL A 36 -2.34 -18.62 22.81
CA VAL A 36 -1.20 -18.89 21.91
C VAL A 36 -0.86 -17.67 21.04
N LEU A 37 -1.85 -16.93 20.56
CA LEU A 37 -1.65 -15.73 19.77
C LEU A 37 -1.27 -14.53 20.66
N CYS A 38 -1.86 -14.41 21.85
CA CYS A 38 -1.46 -13.39 22.82
C CYS A 38 0.04 -13.49 23.16
N ARG A 39 0.58 -14.68 23.32
CA ARG A 39 2.03 -14.90 23.54
C ARG A 39 2.87 -14.41 22.37
N VAL A 40 2.48 -14.74 21.12
CA VAL A 40 3.22 -14.29 19.94
C VAL A 40 3.24 -12.76 19.84
N LEU A 41 2.12 -12.10 20.16
CA LEU A 41 2.06 -10.62 20.17
C LEU A 41 2.95 -10.05 21.28
N ALA A 42 2.93 -10.64 22.49
CA ALA A 42 3.77 -10.21 23.60
C ALA A 42 5.27 -10.36 23.28
N ASP A 43 5.66 -11.47 22.64
CA ASP A 43 7.04 -11.71 22.17
C ASP A 43 7.50 -10.65 21.15
N GLN A 44 6.56 -10.02 20.44
CA GLN A 44 6.81 -8.91 19.52
C GLN A 44 6.68 -7.53 20.19
N GLY A 45 6.49 -7.46 21.51
CA GLY A 45 6.30 -6.22 22.25
C GLY A 45 4.89 -5.60 22.11
N ILE A 46 3.92 -6.33 21.52
CA ILE A 46 2.54 -5.87 21.32
C ILE A 46 1.70 -6.37 22.50
N THR A 47 1.54 -5.52 23.52
CA THR A 47 0.92 -5.90 24.80
C THR A 47 -0.53 -5.46 24.93
N ALA A 48 -0.95 -4.43 24.19
CA ALA A 48 -2.30 -3.89 24.23
C ALA A 48 -2.83 -3.62 22.81
N PRO A 49 -4.14 -3.77 22.57
CA PRO A 49 -4.75 -3.46 21.27
C PRO A 49 -4.86 -1.96 21.05
N PHE A 50 -4.65 -1.55 19.81
CA PHE A 50 -5.00 -0.20 19.36
C PHE A 50 -6.54 -0.02 19.35
N PRO A 51 -7.05 1.24 19.41
CA PRO A 51 -8.49 1.49 19.43
C PRO A 51 -9.28 0.83 18.31
N ILE A 52 -8.76 0.83 17.07
CA ILE A 52 -9.44 0.15 15.93
C ILE A 52 -9.50 -1.36 16.11
N GLN A 53 -8.46 -1.98 16.72
CA GLN A 53 -8.43 -3.40 17.00
C GLN A 53 -9.48 -3.75 18.08
N ALA A 54 -9.51 -2.98 19.17
CA ALA A 54 -10.48 -3.17 20.24
C ALA A 54 -11.93 -3.02 19.73
N ALA A 55 -12.17 -2.05 18.85
CA ALA A 55 -13.50 -1.79 18.30
C ALA A 55 -13.97 -2.89 17.35
N THR A 56 -13.11 -3.38 16.45
CA THR A 56 -13.52 -4.27 15.35
C THR A 56 -13.46 -5.76 15.68
N MET A 57 -12.62 -6.16 16.64
CA MET A 57 -12.25 -7.57 16.88
C MET A 57 -13.46 -8.48 17.11
N ARG A 58 -14.38 -8.07 17.98
CA ARG A 58 -15.54 -8.92 18.36
C ARG A 58 -16.46 -9.18 17.18
N ASP A 59 -16.83 -8.11 16.43
CA ASP A 59 -17.71 -8.25 15.27
C ASP A 59 -17.05 -9.04 14.16
N ALA A 60 -15.77 -8.80 13.90
CA ALA A 60 -15.00 -9.51 12.90
C ALA A 60 -14.84 -11.01 13.24
N ALA A 61 -14.57 -11.35 14.51
CA ALA A 61 -14.47 -12.72 14.98
C ALA A 61 -15.83 -13.45 14.96
N ALA A 62 -16.93 -12.73 15.22
CA ALA A 62 -18.29 -13.25 15.12
C ALA A 62 -18.75 -13.48 13.66
N GLY A 63 -17.94 -13.13 12.66
CA GLY A 63 -18.25 -13.36 11.24
C GLY A 63 -19.10 -12.28 10.59
N ARG A 64 -19.32 -11.15 11.24
CA ARG A 64 -20.03 -10.01 10.65
C ARG A 64 -19.15 -9.32 9.62
N ASP A 65 -19.77 -8.71 8.62
CA ASP A 65 -19.07 -7.80 7.74
C ASP A 65 -18.67 -6.53 8.51
N VAL A 66 -17.45 -6.06 8.29
CA VAL A 66 -16.89 -4.92 9.03
C VAL A 66 -16.40 -3.83 8.07
N LEU A 67 -16.79 -2.60 8.36
CA LEU A 67 -16.25 -1.40 7.75
C LEU A 67 -15.41 -0.65 8.80
N GLY A 68 -14.08 -0.83 8.72
CA GLY A 68 -13.12 -0.19 9.62
C GLY A 68 -12.56 1.10 9.05
N ARG A 69 -12.85 2.24 9.67
CA ARG A 69 -12.29 3.53 9.31
C ARG A 69 -11.19 3.93 10.29
N GLY A 70 -10.02 4.28 9.76
CA GLY A 70 -8.90 4.75 10.58
C GLY A 70 -7.71 5.15 9.72
N ARG A 71 -6.94 6.11 10.20
CA ARG A 71 -5.74 6.63 9.52
C ARG A 71 -4.69 5.53 9.33
N THR A 72 -3.73 5.74 8.43
CA THR A 72 -2.55 4.88 8.31
C THR A 72 -1.75 4.95 9.64
N GLY A 73 -1.34 3.78 10.16
CA GLY A 73 -0.67 3.70 11.47
C GLY A 73 -1.61 3.52 12.67
N SER A 74 -2.93 3.44 12.48
CA SER A 74 -3.89 3.17 13.56
C SER A 74 -3.97 1.70 14.00
N GLY A 75 -3.13 0.82 13.47
CA GLY A 75 -3.12 -0.61 13.83
C GLY A 75 -4.11 -1.48 13.04
N LYS A 76 -4.67 -1.02 11.91
CA LYS A 76 -5.65 -1.75 11.08
C LYS A 76 -5.22 -3.17 10.71
N THR A 77 -3.93 -3.39 10.47
CA THR A 77 -3.44 -4.71 10.04
C THR A 77 -3.81 -5.82 11.01
N LEU A 78 -3.57 -5.65 12.29
CA LEU A 78 -3.96 -6.66 13.29
C LEU A 78 -5.47 -6.70 13.52
N ALA A 79 -6.19 -5.60 13.28
CA ALA A 79 -7.65 -5.55 13.40
C ALA A 79 -8.36 -6.55 12.46
N PHE A 80 -7.77 -6.88 11.31
CA PHE A 80 -8.32 -7.92 10.42
C PHE A 80 -7.51 -9.23 10.42
N VAL A 81 -6.19 -9.18 10.60
CA VAL A 81 -5.36 -10.40 10.62
C VAL A 81 -5.78 -11.35 11.73
N LEU A 82 -5.97 -10.82 12.94
CA LEU A 82 -6.31 -11.67 14.10
C LEU A 82 -7.65 -12.39 13.92
N PRO A 83 -8.78 -11.71 13.61
CA PRO A 83 -10.04 -12.42 13.42
C PRO A 83 -10.03 -13.36 12.19
N VAL A 84 -9.32 -13.03 11.11
CA VAL A 84 -9.15 -13.95 9.96
C VAL A 84 -8.50 -15.25 10.41
N LEU A 85 -7.39 -15.17 11.15
CA LEU A 85 -6.67 -16.36 11.61
C LEU A 85 -7.48 -17.17 12.61
N MET A 86 -8.17 -16.54 13.56
CA MET A 86 -9.05 -17.20 14.53
C MET A 86 -10.14 -18.01 13.81
N ARG A 87 -10.88 -17.36 12.91
CA ARG A 87 -11.98 -18.00 12.18
C ARG A 87 -11.52 -19.15 11.28
N LEU A 88 -10.39 -18.99 10.60
CA LEU A 88 -9.84 -20.06 9.78
C LEU A 88 -9.33 -21.25 10.61
N ALA A 89 -8.84 -21.00 11.83
CA ALA A 89 -8.44 -22.08 12.73
C ALA A 89 -9.63 -22.90 13.25
N GLU A 90 -10.80 -22.29 13.39
CA GLU A 90 -12.04 -22.93 13.80
C GLU A 90 -12.80 -23.58 12.62
N SER A 91 -12.52 -23.16 11.39
CA SER A 91 -13.20 -23.64 10.21
C SER A 91 -12.75 -25.07 9.82
N ASN A 92 -13.71 -25.91 9.51
CA ASN A 92 -13.50 -27.30 9.05
C ASN A 92 -13.28 -27.41 7.53
N VAL A 93 -13.22 -26.28 6.79
CA VAL A 93 -13.00 -26.29 5.34
C VAL A 93 -11.58 -26.77 5.05
N PRO A 94 -11.39 -27.86 4.28
CA PRO A 94 -10.05 -28.35 4.00
C PRO A 94 -9.28 -27.44 3.05
N ARG A 95 -7.96 -27.35 3.28
CA ARG A 95 -7.05 -26.66 2.35
C ARG A 95 -7.01 -27.39 0.99
N LYS A 96 -7.17 -26.64 -0.11
CA LYS A 96 -7.15 -27.17 -1.47
C LYS A 96 -6.08 -26.46 -2.32
N SER A 97 -5.50 -27.19 -3.27
CA SER A 97 -4.56 -26.65 -4.24
C SER A 97 -5.19 -25.51 -5.06
N GLY A 98 -4.53 -24.37 -5.15
CA GLY A 98 -4.97 -23.20 -5.91
C GLY A 98 -6.23 -22.49 -5.36
N ARG A 99 -6.75 -22.88 -4.21
CA ARG A 99 -8.00 -22.35 -3.64
C ARG A 99 -7.77 -21.84 -2.23
N PRO A 100 -7.40 -20.55 -2.07
CA PRO A 100 -7.25 -19.95 -0.74
C PRO A 100 -8.61 -19.89 -0.01
N ARG A 101 -8.56 -20.01 1.32
CA ARG A 101 -9.72 -19.89 2.20
C ARG A 101 -9.97 -18.45 2.66
N ALA A 102 -8.91 -17.64 2.72
CA ALA A 102 -9.04 -16.20 2.91
C ALA A 102 -8.23 -15.42 1.86
N LEU A 103 -8.77 -14.29 1.46
CA LEU A 103 -8.17 -13.34 0.53
C LEU A 103 -8.02 -11.98 1.20
N ILE A 104 -6.79 -11.44 1.20
CA ILE A 104 -6.51 -10.07 1.64
C ILE A 104 -5.99 -9.31 0.44
N LEU A 105 -6.73 -8.29 -0.01
CA LEU A 105 -6.33 -7.41 -1.11
C LEU A 105 -5.62 -6.18 -0.56
N ALA A 106 -4.45 -5.87 -1.13
CA ALA A 106 -3.64 -4.72 -0.80
C ALA A 106 -3.22 -3.97 -2.08
N PRO A 107 -3.20 -2.61 -2.09
CA PRO A 107 -2.87 -1.82 -3.28
C PRO A 107 -1.44 -1.96 -3.75
N THR A 108 -0.49 -2.20 -2.83
CA THR A 108 0.94 -2.20 -3.12
C THR A 108 1.63 -3.47 -2.64
N ARG A 109 2.77 -3.78 -3.29
CA ARG A 109 3.61 -4.94 -2.95
C ARG A 109 4.20 -4.82 -1.55
N GLU A 110 4.58 -3.61 -1.18
CA GLU A 110 5.15 -3.27 0.11
C GLU A 110 4.14 -3.55 1.22
N LEU A 111 2.90 -3.05 1.07
CA LEU A 111 1.83 -3.31 2.03
C LEU A 111 1.48 -4.81 2.10
N ALA A 112 1.37 -5.50 0.96
CA ALA A 112 1.14 -6.94 0.94
C ALA A 112 2.24 -7.70 1.68
N THR A 113 3.51 -7.30 1.52
CA THR A 113 4.65 -7.88 2.23
C THR A 113 4.58 -7.58 3.73
N GLN A 114 4.22 -6.36 4.13
CA GLN A 114 4.08 -5.96 5.54
C GLN A 114 2.93 -6.69 6.23
N ILE A 115 1.77 -6.79 5.59
CA ILE A 115 0.63 -7.59 6.10
C ILE A 115 1.06 -9.05 6.30
N HIS A 116 1.73 -9.63 5.31
CA HIS A 116 2.21 -11.01 5.40
C HIS A 116 3.24 -11.19 6.52
N ALA A 117 4.19 -10.27 6.68
CA ALA A 117 5.20 -10.33 7.73
C ALA A 117 4.58 -10.26 9.13
N ALA A 118 3.56 -9.41 9.34
CA ALA A 118 2.81 -9.34 10.60
C ALA A 118 1.98 -10.61 10.86
N MET A 119 1.43 -11.22 9.80
CA MET A 119 0.55 -12.37 9.88
C MET A 119 1.29 -13.71 10.03
N ALA A 120 2.41 -13.90 9.34
CA ALA A 120 3.07 -15.20 9.20
C ALA A 120 3.45 -15.86 10.53
N PRO A 121 4.02 -15.17 11.54
CA PRO A 121 4.33 -15.76 12.83
C PRO A 121 3.08 -16.26 13.58
N LEU A 122 1.98 -15.51 13.49
CA LEU A 122 0.69 -15.85 14.10
C LEU A 122 0.05 -17.07 13.39
N ALA A 123 0.02 -17.04 12.06
CA ALA A 123 -0.52 -18.12 11.22
C ALA A 123 0.22 -19.45 11.45
N GLN A 124 1.55 -19.40 11.59
CA GLN A 124 2.38 -20.57 11.86
C GLN A 124 1.98 -21.29 13.15
N ARG A 125 1.62 -20.54 14.20
CA ARG A 125 1.16 -21.11 15.48
C ARG A 125 -0.18 -21.84 15.36
N LEU A 126 -0.97 -21.49 14.36
CA LEU A 126 -2.25 -22.12 14.06
C LEU A 126 -2.16 -23.14 12.91
N SER A 127 -0.95 -23.51 12.47
CA SER A 127 -0.69 -24.43 11.34
C SER A 127 -1.35 -23.97 10.03
N LEU A 128 -1.60 -22.66 9.88
CA LEU A 128 -2.13 -22.03 8.68
C LEU A 128 -1.01 -21.64 7.72
N ARG A 129 -1.17 -21.93 6.43
CA ARG A 129 -0.23 -21.57 5.38
C ARG A 129 -0.63 -20.26 4.73
N THR A 130 0.33 -19.35 4.60
CA THR A 130 0.12 -18.02 4.04
C THR A 130 1.10 -17.74 2.91
N THR A 131 0.70 -16.97 1.92
CA THR A 131 1.61 -16.51 0.86
C THR A 131 1.20 -15.15 0.33
N THR A 132 2.13 -14.52 -0.41
CA THR A 132 1.88 -13.25 -1.12
C THR A 132 1.84 -13.46 -2.63
N VAL A 133 0.97 -12.69 -3.31
CA VAL A 133 0.88 -12.65 -4.78
C VAL A 133 0.88 -11.20 -5.27
N PHE A 134 1.96 -10.80 -5.96
CA PHE A 134 2.07 -9.46 -6.55
C PHE A 134 3.02 -9.45 -7.75
N GLY A 135 2.88 -8.41 -8.59
CA GLY A 135 3.68 -8.25 -9.80
C GLY A 135 5.13 -7.81 -9.53
N GLY A 136 5.97 -7.80 -10.59
CA GLY A 136 7.36 -7.32 -10.55
C GLY A 136 8.35 -8.27 -9.89
N VAL A 137 7.93 -9.51 -9.63
CA VAL A 137 8.75 -10.65 -9.21
C VAL A 137 8.38 -11.85 -10.08
N ALA A 138 9.23 -12.88 -10.08
CA ALA A 138 8.98 -14.12 -10.82
C ALA A 138 7.67 -14.78 -10.38
N ALA A 139 6.89 -15.27 -11.35
CA ALA A 139 5.62 -15.94 -11.08
C ALA A 139 5.79 -17.37 -10.54
N GLY A 140 6.87 -18.05 -10.92
CA GLY A 140 7.11 -19.46 -10.57
C GLY A 140 6.97 -19.81 -9.09
N PRO A 141 7.64 -19.10 -8.16
CA PRO A 141 7.49 -19.33 -6.73
C PRO A 141 6.05 -19.14 -6.23
N GLN A 142 5.32 -18.13 -6.75
CA GLN A 142 3.92 -17.89 -6.40
C GLN A 142 3.02 -19.04 -6.89
N ILE A 143 3.22 -19.51 -8.12
CA ILE A 143 2.49 -20.65 -8.68
C ILE A 143 2.76 -21.91 -7.85
N SER A 144 4.01 -22.15 -7.46
CA SER A 144 4.37 -23.31 -6.64
C SER A 144 3.66 -23.26 -5.28
N ALA A 145 3.67 -22.10 -4.60
CA ALA A 145 2.97 -21.92 -3.33
C ALA A 145 1.46 -22.16 -3.47
N LEU A 146 0.82 -21.60 -4.50
CA LEU A 146 -0.61 -21.81 -4.78
C LEU A 146 -0.93 -23.29 -4.99
N ARG A 147 -0.11 -24.03 -5.76
CA ARG A 147 -0.29 -25.47 -6.02
C ARG A 147 -0.15 -26.33 -4.77
N GLN A 148 0.70 -25.95 -3.82
CA GLN A 148 0.87 -26.65 -2.55
C GLN A 148 -0.32 -26.46 -1.61
N GLY A 149 -1.25 -25.56 -1.93
CA GLY A 149 -2.38 -25.18 -1.10
C GLY A 149 -1.99 -24.22 0.03
N ILE A 150 -2.74 -23.17 0.14
CA ILE A 150 -2.58 -22.09 1.13
C ILE A 150 -3.91 -21.79 1.78
N ASP A 151 -3.90 -21.31 3.01
CA ASP A 151 -5.10 -20.86 3.70
C ASP A 151 -5.36 -19.38 3.45
N VAL A 152 -4.34 -18.53 3.61
CA VAL A 152 -4.48 -17.08 3.44
C VAL A 152 -3.60 -16.58 2.31
N LEU A 153 -4.23 -15.89 1.36
CA LEU A 153 -3.58 -15.22 0.25
C LEU A 153 -3.60 -13.70 0.46
N VAL A 154 -2.42 -13.08 0.58
CA VAL A 154 -2.30 -11.62 0.54
C VAL A 154 -1.89 -11.21 -0.86
N ALA A 155 -2.70 -10.41 -1.57
CA ALA A 155 -2.52 -10.18 -2.98
C ALA A 155 -2.68 -8.73 -3.42
N CYS A 156 -1.86 -8.31 -4.41
CA CYS A 156 -2.18 -7.14 -5.23
C CYS A 156 -3.12 -7.56 -6.37
N PRO A 157 -4.18 -6.77 -6.65
CA PRO A 157 -5.26 -7.17 -7.56
C PRO A 157 -4.80 -7.62 -8.95
N GLY A 158 -3.85 -6.89 -9.59
CA GLY A 158 -3.42 -7.18 -10.96
C GLY A 158 -2.83 -8.58 -11.12
N ARG A 159 -1.80 -8.93 -10.34
CA ARG A 159 -1.13 -10.25 -10.44
C ARG A 159 -2.04 -11.39 -10.02
N LEU A 160 -2.95 -11.17 -9.07
CA LEU A 160 -3.94 -12.17 -8.72
C LEU A 160 -4.87 -12.45 -9.91
N GLY A 161 -5.33 -11.40 -10.60
CA GLY A 161 -6.08 -11.54 -11.84
C GLY A 161 -5.34 -12.40 -12.88
N ASP A 162 -4.04 -12.13 -13.13
CA ASP A 162 -3.21 -12.92 -14.04
C ASP A 162 -3.17 -14.41 -13.66
N HIS A 163 -3.03 -14.73 -12.37
CA HIS A 163 -3.02 -16.12 -11.90
C HIS A 163 -4.37 -16.80 -12.04
N ILE A 164 -5.48 -16.08 -11.87
CA ILE A 164 -6.83 -16.61 -12.07
C ILE A 164 -7.08 -16.85 -13.56
N ASP A 165 -6.78 -15.88 -14.42
CA ASP A 165 -6.93 -16.00 -15.86
C ASP A 165 -6.09 -17.18 -16.43
N SER A 166 -4.92 -17.44 -15.81
CA SER A 166 -4.04 -18.58 -16.12
C SER A 166 -4.42 -19.87 -15.38
N ARG A 167 -5.54 -19.92 -14.65
CA ARG A 167 -6.04 -21.08 -13.89
C ARG A 167 -5.05 -21.59 -12.81
N HIS A 168 -4.20 -20.73 -12.28
CA HIS A 168 -3.32 -21.07 -11.15
C HIS A 168 -3.98 -20.83 -9.80
N ALA A 169 -5.05 -20.02 -9.76
CA ALA A 169 -5.85 -19.74 -8.59
C ALA A 169 -7.34 -19.70 -8.92
N SER A 170 -8.20 -20.06 -7.95
CA SER A 170 -9.65 -19.84 -7.96
C SER A 170 -10.07 -19.28 -6.60
N LEU A 171 -11.05 -18.39 -6.58
CA LEU A 171 -11.55 -17.74 -5.37
C LEU A 171 -12.87 -18.36 -4.85
N ASP A 172 -13.30 -19.46 -5.41
CA ASP A 172 -14.57 -20.13 -5.09
C ASP A 172 -14.65 -20.78 -3.70
N SER A 173 -13.51 -20.92 -3.03
CA SER A 173 -13.41 -21.46 -1.68
C SER A 173 -13.09 -20.40 -0.61
N VAL A 174 -13.15 -19.11 -0.96
CA VAL A 174 -12.85 -18.02 -0.05
C VAL A 174 -13.98 -17.84 0.96
N GLU A 175 -13.67 -18.05 2.23
CA GLU A 175 -14.58 -17.86 3.37
C GLU A 175 -14.59 -16.40 3.84
N ILE A 176 -13.41 -15.74 3.77
CA ILE A 176 -13.21 -14.38 4.29
C ILE A 176 -12.44 -13.54 3.27
N THR A 177 -12.95 -12.36 2.94
CA THR A 177 -12.27 -11.39 2.09
C THR A 177 -12.02 -10.11 2.86
N VAL A 178 -10.77 -9.62 2.82
CA VAL A 178 -10.37 -8.33 3.38
C VAL A 178 -9.90 -7.41 2.25
N ILE A 179 -10.32 -6.16 2.30
CA ILE A 179 -9.88 -5.10 1.38
C ILE A 179 -9.22 -4.04 2.24
N ASP A 180 -7.89 -3.95 2.19
CA ASP A 180 -7.13 -2.95 2.94
C ASP A 180 -6.69 -1.78 2.05
N GLU A 181 -6.72 -0.57 2.59
CA GLU A 181 -6.49 0.69 1.86
C GLU A 181 -7.36 0.79 0.59
N ALA A 182 -8.68 0.60 0.73
CA ALA A 182 -9.61 0.62 -0.38
C ALA A 182 -9.62 1.94 -1.15
N ASP A 183 -9.49 3.07 -0.47
CA ASP A 183 -9.33 4.42 -1.04
C ASP A 183 -8.07 4.52 -1.92
N HIS A 184 -6.97 3.93 -1.47
CA HIS A 184 -5.76 3.88 -2.24
C HIS A 184 -5.91 2.99 -3.50
N MET A 185 -6.64 1.87 -3.42
CA MET A 185 -6.96 1.06 -4.60
C MET A 185 -7.83 1.83 -5.60
N ALA A 186 -8.73 2.69 -5.11
CA ALA A 186 -9.53 3.58 -5.93
C ALA A 186 -8.66 4.61 -6.67
N ASP A 187 -7.78 5.29 -5.95
CA ASP A 187 -6.83 6.27 -6.52
C ASP A 187 -5.89 5.68 -7.58
N LEU A 188 -5.51 4.40 -7.43
CA LEU A 188 -4.67 3.68 -8.39
C LEU A 188 -5.46 3.09 -9.58
N GLY A 189 -6.78 3.27 -9.61
CA GLY A 189 -7.63 2.74 -10.67
C GLY A 189 -7.87 1.23 -10.61
N PHE A 190 -7.63 0.58 -9.46
CA PHE A 190 -7.80 -0.87 -9.32
C PHE A 190 -9.23 -1.32 -9.09
N LEU A 191 -10.19 -0.41 -8.87
CA LEU A 191 -11.59 -0.79 -8.57
C LEU A 191 -12.22 -1.73 -9.59
N PRO A 192 -12.02 -1.61 -10.92
CA PRO A 192 -12.56 -2.57 -11.87
C PRO A 192 -12.04 -4.00 -11.65
N VAL A 193 -10.74 -4.14 -11.36
CA VAL A 193 -10.13 -5.45 -11.10
C VAL A 193 -10.58 -5.98 -9.74
N VAL A 194 -10.64 -5.13 -8.71
CA VAL A 194 -11.16 -5.50 -7.38
C VAL A 194 -12.58 -6.04 -7.48
N LYS A 195 -13.47 -5.35 -8.18
CA LYS A 195 -14.85 -5.82 -8.42
C LYS A 195 -14.88 -7.18 -9.10
N ARG A 196 -14.08 -7.38 -10.16
CA ARG A 196 -13.98 -8.67 -10.85
C ARG A 196 -13.51 -9.80 -9.92
N LEU A 197 -12.60 -9.53 -9.00
CA LEU A 197 -12.14 -10.50 -8.01
C LEU A 197 -13.22 -10.81 -6.98
N LEU A 198 -13.89 -9.79 -6.46
CA LEU A 198 -14.97 -9.95 -5.48
C LEU A 198 -16.18 -10.70 -6.07
N ASP A 199 -16.50 -10.48 -7.35
CA ASP A 199 -17.57 -11.21 -8.05
C ASP A 199 -17.29 -12.73 -8.17
N GLN A 200 -16.03 -13.17 -7.98
CA GLN A 200 -15.60 -14.58 -7.99
C GLN A 200 -15.53 -15.21 -6.57
N THR A 201 -15.69 -14.42 -5.52
CA THR A 201 -15.75 -14.94 -4.15
C THR A 201 -17.18 -15.34 -3.79
N PRO A 202 -17.39 -16.35 -2.93
CA PRO A 202 -18.72 -16.73 -2.45
C PRO A 202 -19.48 -15.54 -1.84
N ARG A 203 -20.78 -15.44 -2.16
CA ARG A 203 -21.61 -14.33 -1.67
C ARG A 203 -21.85 -14.35 -0.17
N ASN A 204 -21.87 -15.53 0.42
CA ASN A 204 -22.05 -15.76 1.87
C ASN A 204 -20.73 -15.69 2.66
N GLY A 205 -19.60 -15.44 2.01
CA GLY A 205 -18.32 -15.22 2.68
C GLY A 205 -18.32 -13.85 3.41
N GLN A 206 -17.65 -13.81 4.57
CA GLN A 206 -17.45 -12.57 5.31
C GLN A 206 -16.61 -11.58 4.51
N ARG A 207 -16.97 -10.29 4.60
CA ARG A 207 -16.19 -9.21 3.98
C ARG A 207 -15.83 -8.13 4.99
N MET A 208 -14.57 -7.77 5.00
CA MET A 208 -14.06 -6.66 5.82
C MET A 208 -13.38 -5.64 4.91
N LEU A 209 -13.70 -4.37 5.10
CA LEU A 209 -13.10 -3.28 4.35
C LEU A 209 -12.48 -2.28 5.32
N PHE A 210 -11.20 -1.99 5.10
CA PHE A 210 -10.45 -1.00 5.87
C PHE A 210 -9.98 0.14 4.96
N SER A 211 -10.23 1.38 5.39
CA SER A 211 -9.89 2.58 4.62
C SER A 211 -9.65 3.76 5.53
N ALA A 212 -8.85 4.71 5.10
CA ALA A 212 -8.72 5.99 5.79
C ALA A 212 -9.88 6.93 5.41
N THR A 213 -10.38 6.84 4.17
CA THR A 213 -11.47 7.67 3.67
C THR A 213 -12.56 6.80 3.02
N LEU A 214 -13.81 7.28 3.09
CA LEU A 214 -14.96 6.69 2.40
C LEU A 214 -15.39 7.64 1.29
N ASP A 215 -14.64 7.63 0.18
CA ASP A 215 -15.00 8.38 -1.00
C ASP A 215 -16.00 7.62 -1.88
N ALA A 216 -16.52 8.27 -2.94
CA ALA A 216 -17.52 7.68 -3.82
C ALA A 216 -17.08 6.34 -4.45
N GLY A 217 -15.77 6.15 -4.65
CA GLY A 217 -15.23 4.90 -5.20
C GLY A 217 -15.31 3.75 -4.21
N VAL A 218 -14.97 4.02 -2.95
CA VAL A 218 -15.05 3.05 -1.83
C VAL A 218 -16.50 2.74 -1.50
N ASP A 219 -17.38 3.75 -1.46
CA ASP A 219 -18.79 3.59 -1.19
C ASP A 219 -19.48 2.60 -2.15
N VAL A 220 -19.11 2.62 -3.43
CA VAL A 220 -19.60 1.63 -4.42
C VAL A 220 -19.21 0.19 -4.05
N ILE A 221 -18.00 -0.03 -3.50
CA ILE A 221 -17.58 -1.37 -3.04
C ILE A 221 -18.38 -1.77 -1.82
N VAL A 222 -18.52 -0.87 -0.84
CA VAL A 222 -19.27 -1.12 0.40
C VAL A 222 -20.70 -1.54 0.07
N ARG A 223 -21.44 -0.72 -0.69
CA ARG A 223 -22.86 -0.97 -1.01
C ARG A 223 -23.08 -2.24 -1.84
N LYS A 224 -22.14 -2.60 -2.72
CA LYS A 224 -22.32 -3.77 -3.59
C LYS A 224 -21.94 -5.08 -2.92
N TYR A 225 -20.92 -5.07 -2.05
CA TYR A 225 -20.29 -6.31 -1.62
C TYR A 225 -20.41 -6.60 -0.12
N LEU A 226 -20.56 -5.60 0.74
CA LEU A 226 -20.75 -5.82 2.16
C LEU A 226 -22.25 -5.97 2.48
N THR A 227 -22.55 -6.89 3.39
CA THR A 227 -23.93 -7.17 3.83
C THR A 227 -24.08 -6.71 5.27
N ASP A 228 -24.92 -5.70 5.52
CA ASP A 228 -25.18 -5.11 6.84
C ASP A 228 -23.89 -4.91 7.67
N PRO A 229 -22.88 -4.17 7.14
CA PRO A 229 -21.60 -4.06 7.80
C PRO A 229 -21.67 -3.25 9.09
N VAL A 230 -20.98 -3.75 10.13
CA VAL A 230 -20.74 -2.94 11.32
C VAL A 230 -19.66 -1.92 10.99
N THR A 231 -20.01 -0.65 11.18
CA THR A 231 -19.07 0.45 10.92
C THR A 231 -18.38 0.86 12.22
N HIS A 232 -17.05 0.79 12.21
CA HIS A 232 -16.20 1.28 13.29
C HIS A 232 -15.31 2.41 12.78
N SER A 233 -15.39 3.57 13.40
CA SER A 233 -14.53 4.73 13.11
C SER A 233 -13.77 5.10 14.37
N VAL A 234 -12.45 5.15 14.25
CA VAL A 234 -11.56 5.60 15.34
C VAL A 234 -10.89 6.94 15.01
N ASP A 235 -11.40 7.63 14.02
CA ASP A 235 -11.05 9.03 13.79
C ASP A 235 -11.77 9.88 14.87
N SER A 236 -11.32 9.77 16.12
CA SER A 236 -11.75 10.72 17.13
C SER A 236 -11.07 12.05 16.84
N ASP A 237 -11.86 13.09 16.64
CA ASP A 237 -11.42 14.48 16.76
C ASP A 237 -10.82 14.79 18.14
N LYS A 238 -10.73 13.75 19.00
CA LYS A 238 -10.33 13.80 20.41
C LYS A 238 -9.28 12.78 20.82
N SER A 239 -8.66 12.00 19.91
CA SER A 239 -7.45 11.27 20.30
C SER A 239 -6.36 12.30 20.55
N GLU A 240 -5.99 12.41 21.81
CA GLU A 240 -4.97 13.27 22.34
C GLU A 240 -3.81 13.42 21.35
N ASN A 241 -3.78 14.58 20.70
CA ASN A 241 -2.64 15.34 20.22
C ASN A 241 -1.39 14.55 19.80
N ALA A 242 -1.47 13.76 18.76
CA ALA A 242 -0.31 13.68 17.88
C ALA A 242 -0.25 15.04 17.16
N GLU A 243 0.45 15.99 17.75
CA GLU A 243 0.51 17.36 17.26
C GLU A 243 1.30 17.39 15.96
N MET A 244 0.58 17.40 14.85
CA MET A 244 1.19 17.54 13.55
C MET A 244 1.29 19.03 13.21
N VAL A 245 2.51 19.54 13.21
CA VAL A 245 2.76 20.95 12.92
C VAL A 245 3.06 21.11 11.44
N HIS A 246 2.38 22.05 10.79
CA HIS A 246 2.50 22.30 9.36
C HIS A 246 3.18 23.65 9.08
N HIS A 247 4.25 23.64 8.28
CA HIS A 247 4.97 24.82 7.85
C HIS A 247 5.06 24.89 6.32
N VAL A 248 4.97 26.10 5.80
CA VAL A 248 5.28 26.41 4.40
C VAL A 248 6.52 27.31 4.40
N LEU A 249 7.61 26.82 3.84
CA LEU A 249 8.85 27.58 3.69
C LEU A 249 8.88 28.19 2.29
N HIS A 250 8.78 29.52 2.23
CA HIS A 250 8.88 30.27 1.00
C HIS A 250 10.35 30.52 0.68
N VAL A 251 10.90 29.79 -0.27
CA VAL A 251 12.32 29.78 -0.61
C VAL A 251 12.55 30.18 -2.05
N THR A 252 13.73 30.69 -2.36
CA THR A 252 14.16 30.88 -3.75
C THR A 252 14.43 29.53 -4.42
N ASN A 253 14.45 29.50 -5.75
CA ASN A 253 14.85 28.29 -6.49
C ASN A 253 16.27 27.83 -6.14
N ALA A 254 17.19 28.77 -5.84
CA ALA A 254 18.56 28.48 -5.43
C ALA A 254 18.64 27.85 -4.03
N ASP A 255 17.81 28.31 -3.09
CA ASP A 255 17.81 27.85 -1.71
C ASP A 255 17.08 26.51 -1.47
N ARG A 256 16.26 26.04 -2.43
CA ARG A 256 15.45 24.81 -2.23
C ARG A 256 16.27 23.59 -1.83
N VAL A 257 17.38 23.34 -2.52
CA VAL A 257 18.23 22.17 -2.22
C VAL A 257 19.06 22.40 -0.97
N PRO A 258 19.74 23.56 -0.77
CA PRO A 258 20.44 23.88 0.48
C PRO A 258 19.56 23.76 1.73
N VAL A 259 18.36 24.34 1.73
CA VAL A 259 17.39 24.23 2.84
C VAL A 259 16.97 22.79 3.09
N LEU A 260 16.72 22.01 2.02
CA LEU A 260 16.39 20.59 2.16
C LEU A 260 17.55 19.78 2.73
N VAL A 261 18.78 20.03 2.31
CA VAL A 261 19.99 19.39 2.87
C VAL A 261 20.11 19.68 4.35
N ASP A 262 19.90 20.94 4.76
CA ASP A 262 19.93 21.33 6.17
C ASP A 262 18.89 20.53 6.98
N LEU A 263 17.64 20.55 6.57
CA LEU A 263 16.55 19.82 7.23
C LEU A 263 16.82 18.30 7.29
N ALA A 264 17.25 17.70 6.18
CA ALA A 264 17.48 16.26 6.06
C ALA A 264 18.77 15.77 6.76
N SER A 265 19.69 16.67 7.11
CA SER A 265 20.91 16.33 7.87
C SER A 265 20.72 16.35 9.39
N ALA A 266 19.55 16.79 9.87
CA ALA A 266 19.19 16.71 11.28
C ALA A 266 18.95 15.26 11.71
N PRO A 267 19.04 14.96 13.02
CA PRO A 267 18.70 13.64 13.57
C PRO A 267 17.24 13.26 13.29
N GLY A 268 16.99 11.96 13.20
CA GLY A 268 15.67 11.40 12.94
C GLY A 268 15.46 10.97 11.49
N ARG A 269 14.29 10.41 11.20
CA ARG A 269 13.93 9.95 9.84
C ARG A 269 13.15 11.01 9.10
N THR A 270 13.60 11.33 7.88
CA THR A 270 12.97 12.31 7.01
C THR A 270 12.40 11.66 5.76
N MET A 271 11.11 11.86 5.48
CA MET A 271 10.50 11.51 4.19
C MET A 271 10.35 12.74 3.31
N VAL A 272 10.96 12.70 2.13
CA VAL A 272 10.94 13.78 1.15
C VAL A 272 10.07 13.38 -0.04
N PHE A 273 9.07 14.18 -0.37
CA PHE A 273 8.15 13.90 -1.47
C PHE A 273 8.44 14.76 -2.69
N THR A 274 8.51 14.12 -3.84
CA THR A 274 8.66 14.76 -5.16
C THR A 274 7.53 14.35 -6.09
N ARG A 275 7.25 15.20 -7.08
CA ARG A 275 6.18 14.96 -8.06
C ARG A 275 6.53 13.86 -9.05
N THR A 276 7.80 13.72 -9.44
CA THR A 276 8.21 12.82 -10.51
C THR A 276 9.36 11.90 -10.09
N LYS A 277 9.42 10.70 -10.70
CA LYS A 277 10.51 9.74 -10.51
C LYS A 277 11.89 10.30 -10.86
N HIS A 278 11.97 11.13 -11.89
CA HIS A 278 13.22 11.78 -12.29
C HIS A 278 13.72 12.76 -11.24
N ARG A 279 12.79 13.55 -10.67
CA ARG A 279 13.12 14.48 -9.59
C ARG A 279 13.52 13.72 -8.32
N ALA A 280 12.85 12.62 -8.00
CA ALA A 280 13.25 11.77 -6.86
C ALA A 280 14.69 11.30 -7.01
N LYS A 281 15.04 10.72 -8.15
CA LYS A 281 16.41 10.25 -8.44
C LYS A 281 17.43 11.39 -8.40
N GLN A 282 17.12 12.53 -9.03
CA GLN A 282 18.01 13.70 -9.04
C GLN A 282 18.25 14.22 -7.62
N LEU A 283 17.18 14.41 -6.85
CA LEU A 283 17.25 14.94 -5.51
C LEU A 283 18.00 14.03 -4.54
N THR A 284 17.77 12.69 -4.64
CA THR A 284 18.54 11.71 -3.87
C THR A 284 20.03 11.83 -4.14
N ARG A 285 20.44 11.97 -5.41
CA ARG A 285 21.87 12.18 -5.76
C ARG A 285 22.42 13.49 -5.18
N GLN A 286 21.63 14.57 -5.20
CA GLN A 286 22.05 15.86 -4.63
C GLN A 286 22.23 15.76 -3.11
N LEU A 287 21.31 15.08 -2.41
CA LEU A 287 21.40 14.83 -0.97
C LEU A 287 22.65 13.98 -0.62
N ILE A 288 22.88 12.88 -1.33
CA ILE A 288 24.07 12.04 -1.13
C ILE A 288 25.36 12.83 -1.41
N ALA A 289 25.39 13.62 -2.49
CA ALA A 289 26.52 14.48 -2.83
C ALA A 289 26.79 15.55 -1.76
N ALA A 290 25.76 16.02 -1.08
CA ALA A 290 25.89 16.91 0.07
C ALA A 290 26.28 16.19 1.37
N GLY A 291 26.26 14.85 1.41
CA GLY A 291 26.62 14.03 2.59
C GLY A 291 25.43 13.54 3.41
N VAL A 292 24.20 13.72 2.96
CA VAL A 292 23.00 13.17 3.61
C VAL A 292 22.81 11.71 3.19
N PRO A 293 22.75 10.73 4.12
CA PRO A 293 22.44 9.33 3.81
C PRO A 293 21.00 9.22 3.31
N ALA A 294 20.83 9.10 1.99
CA ALA A 294 19.50 9.11 1.36
C ALA A 294 19.29 7.92 0.43
N VAL A 295 18.04 7.46 0.34
CA VAL A 295 17.58 6.43 -0.60
C VAL A 295 16.40 6.94 -1.41
N GLU A 296 16.22 6.40 -2.63
CA GLU A 296 15.10 6.75 -3.49
C GLU A 296 14.00 5.69 -3.46
N MET A 297 12.73 6.12 -3.63
CA MET A 297 11.58 5.24 -3.72
C MET A 297 10.61 5.69 -4.80
N HIS A 298 10.66 5.03 -5.97
CA HIS A 298 9.80 5.38 -7.11
C HIS A 298 9.53 4.18 -8.02
N GLY A 299 8.54 4.32 -8.91
CA GLY A 299 8.01 3.22 -9.72
C GLY A 299 8.98 2.57 -10.71
N ASN A 300 10.10 3.23 -11.05
CA ASN A 300 11.10 2.66 -11.97
C ASN A 300 12.13 1.75 -11.29
N LEU A 301 12.12 1.67 -9.96
CA LEU A 301 13.01 0.76 -9.24
C LEU A 301 12.54 -0.68 -9.40
N ALA A 302 13.49 -1.59 -9.64
CA ALA A 302 13.24 -3.03 -9.53
C ALA A 302 12.83 -3.39 -8.08
N GLN A 303 11.99 -4.42 -7.91
CA GLN A 303 11.47 -4.77 -6.59
C GLN A 303 12.56 -5.03 -5.54
N GLY A 304 13.64 -5.72 -5.92
CA GLY A 304 14.76 -5.93 -5.01
C GLY A 304 15.44 -4.63 -4.54
N ALA A 305 15.54 -3.61 -5.40
CA ALA A 305 16.06 -2.30 -5.02
C ALA A 305 15.10 -1.58 -4.07
N ARG A 306 13.78 -1.63 -4.33
CA ARG A 306 12.76 -1.07 -3.44
C ARG A 306 12.83 -1.68 -2.04
N THR A 307 12.91 -3.02 -1.96
CA THR A 307 13.04 -3.74 -0.69
C THR A 307 14.31 -3.34 0.08
N ARG A 308 15.46 -3.28 -0.61
CA ARG A 308 16.72 -2.85 0.04
C ARG A 308 16.67 -1.40 0.52
N ASN A 309 16.12 -0.47 -0.29
CA ASN A 309 16.02 0.94 0.07
C ASN A 309 15.06 1.15 1.24
N LEU A 310 13.94 0.43 1.26
CA LEU A 310 13.00 0.47 2.38
C LEU A 310 13.65 -0.07 3.66
N ALA A 311 14.33 -1.21 3.59
CA ALA A 311 15.07 -1.77 4.72
C ALA A 311 16.16 -0.80 5.23
N ALA A 312 16.96 -0.22 4.33
CA ALA A 312 17.99 0.75 4.71
C ALA A 312 17.41 1.98 5.45
N PHE A 313 16.24 2.44 5.04
CA PHE A 313 15.53 3.53 5.72
C PHE A 313 14.93 3.09 7.06
N SER A 314 14.29 1.91 7.11
CA SER A 314 13.74 1.37 8.36
C SER A 314 14.81 1.02 9.40
N ASP A 315 15.98 0.53 8.96
CA ASP A 315 17.10 0.19 9.84
C ASP A 315 17.95 1.43 10.26
N GLY A 316 17.63 2.62 9.75
CA GLY A 316 18.37 3.85 10.02
C GLY A 316 19.74 3.95 9.33
N LYS A 317 20.06 3.04 8.39
CA LYS A 317 21.26 3.12 7.52
C LYS A 317 21.19 4.31 6.56
N ALA A 318 19.98 4.70 6.18
CA ALA A 318 19.67 5.94 5.52
C ALA A 318 18.61 6.67 6.36
N ASN A 319 18.90 7.90 6.76
CA ASN A 319 17.96 8.72 7.53
C ASN A 319 16.94 9.47 6.64
N THR A 320 17.15 9.47 5.33
CA THR A 320 16.28 10.19 4.39
C THR A 320 15.80 9.28 3.28
N MET A 321 14.48 9.31 3.02
CA MET A 321 13.86 8.64 1.86
C MET A 321 13.23 9.68 0.93
N VAL A 322 13.66 9.72 -0.33
CA VAL A 322 13.06 10.57 -1.37
C VAL A 322 12.09 9.74 -2.21
N ALA A 323 10.80 10.06 -2.14
CA ALA A 323 9.75 9.24 -2.71
C ALA A 323 8.80 10.01 -3.62
N THR A 324 8.16 9.29 -4.54
CA THR A 324 6.95 9.77 -5.24
C THR A 324 5.70 9.27 -4.53
N ASP A 325 4.56 9.96 -4.68
CA ASP A 325 3.28 9.61 -4.03
C ASP A 325 2.93 8.13 -4.20
N ILE A 326 2.90 7.65 -5.45
CA ILE A 326 2.54 6.26 -5.77
C ILE A 326 3.47 5.25 -5.09
N ALA A 327 4.74 5.57 -4.98
CA ALA A 327 5.71 4.63 -4.42
C ALA A 327 5.78 4.67 -2.89
N ALA A 328 5.42 5.79 -2.27
CA ALA A 328 5.37 5.95 -0.82
C ALA A 328 4.06 5.47 -0.20
N ARG A 329 3.01 5.31 -1.00
CA ARG A 329 1.74 4.75 -0.54
C ARG A 329 1.92 3.29 -0.14
N GLY A 330 1.25 2.86 0.92
CA GLY A 330 1.39 1.51 1.47
C GLY A 330 2.75 1.20 2.12
N ILE A 331 3.64 2.19 2.26
CA ILE A 331 4.86 2.04 3.06
C ILE A 331 4.54 2.39 4.51
N HIS A 332 4.74 1.46 5.40
CA HIS A 332 4.71 1.67 6.83
C HIS A 332 6.14 1.72 7.35
N VAL A 333 6.56 2.89 7.79
CA VAL A 333 7.81 3.12 8.51
C VAL A 333 7.47 3.95 9.72
N ASP A 334 7.94 3.51 10.87
CA ASP A 334 7.76 4.21 12.14
C ASP A 334 8.86 5.25 12.34
N ASP A 335 8.66 6.12 13.32
CA ASP A 335 9.62 7.15 13.74
C ASP A 335 10.04 8.13 12.64
N VAL A 336 9.17 8.41 11.67
CA VAL A 336 9.38 9.51 10.73
C VAL A 336 9.03 10.80 11.46
N THR A 337 10.05 11.59 11.79
CA THR A 337 9.91 12.84 12.53
C THR A 337 9.58 14.02 11.63
N LEU A 338 10.06 13.97 10.38
CA LEU A 338 9.93 15.07 9.42
C LEU A 338 9.42 14.57 8.06
N VAL A 339 8.38 15.20 7.55
CA VAL A 339 7.90 15.05 6.18
C VAL A 339 8.15 16.34 5.42
N VAL A 340 8.85 16.26 4.28
CA VAL A 340 9.12 17.43 3.42
C VAL A 340 8.46 17.24 2.06
N HIS A 341 7.54 18.13 1.71
CA HIS A 341 7.03 18.26 0.35
C HIS A 341 8.03 19.10 -0.45
N ALA A 342 9.08 18.46 -1.00
CA ALA A 342 10.04 19.16 -1.86
C ALA A 342 9.37 19.69 -3.12
N ASP A 343 8.37 19.00 -3.63
CA ASP A 343 7.42 19.52 -4.61
C ASP A 343 6.02 19.46 -3.99
N PRO A 344 5.30 20.59 -3.88
CA PRO A 344 3.91 20.59 -3.40
C PRO A 344 3.06 19.62 -4.21
N PRO A 345 2.20 18.81 -3.58
CA PRO A 345 1.29 17.93 -4.29
C PRO A 345 0.22 18.74 -5.06
N VAL A 346 -0.36 18.12 -6.08
CA VAL A 346 -1.42 18.77 -6.87
C VAL A 346 -2.77 18.70 -6.13
N GLU A 347 -3.01 17.60 -5.43
CA GLU A 347 -4.28 17.30 -4.78
C GLU A 347 -4.18 17.36 -3.26
N HIS A 348 -5.23 17.88 -2.62
CA HIS A 348 -5.30 17.96 -1.16
C HIS A 348 -5.30 16.59 -0.47
N LYS A 349 -5.87 15.54 -1.10
CA LYS A 349 -5.78 14.17 -0.60
C LYS A 349 -4.32 13.69 -0.54
N ALA A 350 -3.53 13.98 -1.59
CA ALA A 350 -2.10 13.64 -1.59
C ALA A 350 -1.34 14.39 -0.49
N TYR A 351 -1.70 15.65 -0.20
CA TYR A 351 -1.13 16.42 0.91
C TYR A 351 -1.34 15.68 2.25
N LEU A 352 -2.56 15.28 2.54
CA LEU A 352 -2.91 14.56 3.78
C LEU A 352 -2.23 13.18 3.86
N HIS A 353 -2.20 12.43 2.77
CA HIS A 353 -1.54 11.12 2.70
C HIS A 353 -0.01 11.20 2.90
N ARG A 354 0.64 12.24 2.38
CA ARG A 354 2.06 12.50 2.62
C ARG A 354 2.29 12.87 4.08
N SER A 355 1.51 13.83 4.59
CA SER A 355 1.61 14.30 5.98
C SER A 355 1.42 13.16 6.97
N GLY A 356 0.48 12.26 6.73
CA GLY A 356 0.24 11.08 7.57
C GLY A 356 1.36 10.02 7.56
N ARG A 357 2.54 10.31 6.99
CA ARG A 357 3.75 9.49 7.17
C ARG A 357 4.48 9.82 8.47
N THR A 358 4.22 10.96 9.09
CA THR A 358 4.70 11.34 10.43
C THR A 358 3.53 11.38 11.43
N ALA A 359 3.80 11.71 12.68
CA ALA A 359 2.83 11.80 13.77
C ALA A 359 2.00 10.51 13.94
N ARG A 360 2.68 9.36 14.05
CA ARG A 360 2.07 8.04 14.22
C ARG A 360 2.18 7.55 15.65
N ALA A 361 1.25 6.69 16.04
CA ALA A 361 1.24 6.06 17.37
C ALA A 361 1.36 7.05 18.55
N GLY A 362 0.77 8.25 18.43
CA GLY A 362 0.81 9.28 19.48
C GLY A 362 2.07 10.17 19.48
N ALA A 363 3.03 9.93 18.56
CA ALA A 363 4.20 10.80 18.43
C ALA A 363 3.86 12.10 17.71
N SER A 364 4.55 13.21 18.07
CA SER A 364 4.48 14.48 17.33
C SER A 364 5.19 14.37 15.97
N GLY A 365 4.83 15.22 15.01
CA GLY A 365 5.44 15.21 13.69
C GLY A 365 5.43 16.58 13.01
N THR A 366 6.49 16.86 12.23
CA THR A 366 6.62 18.11 11.49
C THR A 366 6.42 17.86 10.00
N VAL A 367 5.60 18.70 9.37
CA VAL A 367 5.36 18.70 7.93
C VAL A 367 5.81 20.04 7.36
N VAL A 368 6.77 19.99 6.43
CA VAL A 368 7.31 21.14 5.74
C VAL A 368 6.94 21.10 4.26
N THR A 369 6.41 22.19 3.73
CA THR A 369 6.18 22.35 2.28
C THR A 369 7.10 23.43 1.75
N LEU A 370 8.01 23.07 0.83
CA LEU A 370 8.84 24.05 0.13
C LEU A 370 8.04 24.69 -1.00
N MET A 371 8.02 26.02 -1.02
CA MET A 371 7.23 26.80 -1.97
C MET A 371 8.10 27.89 -2.59
N THR A 372 8.03 28.05 -3.90
CA THR A 372 8.65 29.17 -4.63
C THR A 372 7.63 30.25 -4.97
N ASP A 373 8.08 31.42 -5.44
CA ASP A 373 7.20 32.53 -5.81
C ASP A 373 6.10 32.12 -6.80
N GLU A 374 6.42 31.26 -7.78
CA GLU A 374 5.47 30.74 -8.78
C GLU A 374 4.39 29.80 -8.18
N GLN A 375 4.62 29.25 -7.00
CA GLN A 375 3.77 28.24 -6.37
C GLN A 375 2.84 28.81 -5.30
N VAL A 376 2.93 30.09 -4.98
CA VAL A 376 2.21 30.72 -3.85
C VAL A 376 0.70 30.50 -3.93
N SER A 377 0.10 30.78 -5.09
CA SER A 377 -1.34 30.61 -5.29
C SER A 377 -1.76 29.14 -5.14
N ALA A 378 -1.02 28.22 -5.79
CA ALA A 378 -1.32 26.79 -5.78
C ALA A 378 -1.20 26.19 -4.37
N VAL A 379 -0.17 26.56 -3.61
CA VAL A 379 0.02 26.05 -2.23
C VAL A 379 -1.05 26.60 -1.29
N ARG A 380 -1.43 27.88 -1.43
CA ARG A 380 -2.52 28.47 -0.63
C ARG A 380 -3.86 27.75 -0.88
N ASP A 381 -4.18 27.50 -2.15
CA ASP A 381 -5.39 26.75 -2.50
C ASP A 381 -5.36 25.31 -2.01
N LEU A 382 -4.21 24.64 -2.11
CA LEU A 382 -3.98 23.29 -1.64
C LEU A 382 -4.22 23.15 -0.14
N THR A 383 -3.59 24.01 0.68
CA THR A 383 -3.71 23.97 2.15
C THR A 383 -5.12 24.32 2.61
N ARG A 384 -5.78 25.28 1.95
CA ARG A 384 -7.19 25.61 2.18
C ARG A 384 -8.11 24.40 1.93
N LYS A 385 -7.94 23.71 0.78
CA LYS A 385 -8.72 22.51 0.45
C LYS A 385 -8.42 21.34 1.39
N ALA A 386 -7.20 21.26 1.91
CA ALA A 386 -6.80 20.25 2.90
C ALA A 386 -7.31 20.56 4.31
N GLY A 387 -7.90 21.74 4.56
CA GLY A 387 -8.32 22.18 5.90
C GLY A 387 -7.14 22.52 6.83
N ILE A 388 -5.95 22.77 6.28
CA ILE A 388 -4.73 23.03 7.04
C ILE A 388 -4.42 24.52 7.07
N LYS A 389 -4.01 25.01 8.26
CA LYS A 389 -3.55 26.40 8.48
C LYS A 389 -2.04 26.37 8.80
N PRO A 390 -1.15 26.31 7.80
CA PRO A 390 0.29 26.24 8.04
C PRO A 390 0.85 27.60 8.40
N THR A 391 1.90 27.61 9.23
CA THR A 391 2.75 28.81 9.39
C THR A 391 3.59 28.99 8.13
N THR A 392 3.50 30.17 7.49
CA THR A 392 4.26 30.47 6.27
C THR A 392 5.40 31.44 6.59
N THR A 393 6.62 31.06 6.29
CA THR A 393 7.82 31.87 6.54
C THR A 393 8.68 31.96 5.28
N ARG A 394 9.09 33.16 4.89
CA ARG A 394 10.09 33.37 3.83
C ARG A 394 11.47 33.25 4.43
N LEU A 395 12.29 32.34 3.89
CA LEU A 395 13.61 32.06 4.46
C LEU A 395 14.58 31.50 3.40
N GLY A 396 15.87 31.54 3.75
CA GLY A 396 16.95 30.86 3.05
C GLY A 396 17.76 30.00 4.01
N LEU A 397 18.88 29.50 3.53
CA LEU A 397 19.81 28.73 4.34
C LEU A 397 20.32 29.55 5.56
N GLY A 398 20.44 28.90 6.71
CA GLY A 398 20.90 29.51 7.97
C GLY A 398 19.83 30.22 8.79
N HIS A 399 18.58 30.21 8.36
CA HIS A 399 17.48 30.79 9.14
C HIS A 399 17.21 29.96 10.41
N PRO A 400 17.04 30.58 11.61
CA PRO A 400 16.88 29.88 12.91
C PRO A 400 15.74 28.85 12.92
N LEU A 401 14.63 29.16 12.24
CA LEU A 401 13.47 28.26 12.14
C LEU A 401 13.84 26.85 11.63
N LEU A 402 14.88 26.70 10.79
CA LEU A 402 15.31 25.38 10.30
C LEU A 402 15.74 24.46 11.45
N ASN A 403 16.37 25.03 12.48
CA ASN A 403 16.76 24.26 13.68
C ASN A 403 15.57 23.95 14.60
N GLU A 404 14.54 24.78 14.60
CA GLU A 404 13.31 24.52 15.35
C GLU A 404 12.50 23.40 14.69
N LEU A 405 12.41 23.38 13.34
CA LEU A 405 11.66 22.40 12.58
C LEU A 405 12.32 21.01 12.55
N ALA A 406 13.65 20.97 12.59
CA ALA A 406 14.45 19.76 12.59
C ALA A 406 15.58 19.95 13.62
N PRO A 407 15.30 19.74 14.92
CA PRO A 407 16.25 20.03 15.99
C PRO A 407 17.41 19.04 16.00
N GLY A 408 18.58 19.51 16.50
CA GLY A 408 19.75 18.71 16.70
C GLY A 408 20.92 19.04 15.78
N GLN A 409 22.07 18.45 16.06
CA GLN A 409 23.29 18.69 15.31
C GLN A 409 23.20 18.10 13.89
N ARG A 410 23.55 18.89 12.89
CA ARG A 410 23.60 18.45 11.48
C ARG A 410 24.71 17.41 11.31
N SER A 411 24.36 16.24 10.79
CA SER A 411 25.32 15.14 10.55
C SER A 411 25.42 14.88 9.05
N LEU A 412 26.60 15.12 8.51
CA LEU A 412 26.91 14.87 7.10
C LEU A 412 28.03 13.82 7.00
N VAL A 413 27.84 12.83 6.16
CA VAL A 413 28.86 11.82 5.87
C VAL A 413 30.03 12.45 5.11
N PRO A 414 31.27 12.30 5.58
CA PRO A 414 32.46 12.82 4.90
C PRO A 414 32.57 12.30 3.47
N VAL A 415 33.16 13.10 2.57
CA VAL A 415 33.29 12.76 1.13
C VAL A 415 33.91 11.40 0.91
N SER A 416 34.91 11.05 1.72
CA SER A 416 35.64 9.75 1.67
C SER A 416 34.79 8.54 2.01
N GLN A 417 33.65 8.71 2.68
CA GLN A 417 32.77 7.62 3.13
C GLN A 417 31.43 7.60 2.37
N ARG A 418 31.23 8.50 1.42
CA ARG A 418 29.97 8.55 0.64
C ARG A 418 29.90 7.38 -0.31
N VAL A 419 29.01 6.44 -0.04
CA VAL A 419 28.74 5.33 -0.95
C VAL A 419 28.02 5.90 -2.17
N ALA A 420 28.59 5.68 -3.35
CA ALA A 420 27.91 6.02 -4.59
C ALA A 420 26.53 5.31 -4.62
N PRO A 421 25.48 5.96 -5.15
CA PRO A 421 24.18 5.29 -5.32
C PRO A 421 24.44 3.97 -6.04
N VAL A 422 23.96 2.86 -5.46
CA VAL A 422 24.09 1.53 -6.09
C VAL A 422 23.48 1.66 -7.49
N ALA A 423 24.34 1.71 -8.50
CA ALA A 423 23.91 1.71 -9.89
C ALA A 423 22.99 0.52 -10.08
N ALA A 424 21.83 0.73 -10.70
CA ALA A 424 20.99 -0.37 -11.12
C ALA A 424 21.91 -1.35 -11.92
N PRO A 425 21.82 -2.66 -11.66
CA PRO A 425 22.58 -3.60 -12.48
C PRO A 425 22.27 -3.29 -13.95
N GLU A 426 23.30 -3.09 -14.75
CA GLU A 426 23.13 -2.94 -16.19
C GLU A 426 22.30 -4.12 -16.68
N PRO A 427 21.36 -3.90 -17.61
CA PRO A 427 20.63 -5.00 -18.20
C PRO A 427 21.68 -5.99 -18.73
N MET A 428 21.66 -7.21 -18.22
CA MET A 428 22.53 -8.29 -18.71
C MET A 428 22.48 -8.26 -20.23
N ALA A 429 23.63 -8.06 -20.86
CA ALA A 429 23.76 -8.19 -22.30
C ALA A 429 23.14 -9.54 -22.71
N PRO A 430 22.33 -9.59 -23.76
CA PRO A 430 21.80 -10.86 -24.24
C PRO A 430 22.97 -11.80 -24.46
N GLY A 431 22.99 -12.91 -23.71
CA GLY A 431 24.02 -13.92 -23.83
C GLY A 431 24.15 -14.36 -25.31
N PRO A 432 25.35 -14.77 -25.75
CA PRO A 432 25.58 -15.14 -27.14
C PRO A 432 24.53 -16.17 -27.56
N ARG A 433 23.84 -15.87 -28.65
CA ARG A 433 22.93 -16.81 -29.30
C ARG A 433 23.73 -18.06 -29.55
N ARG A 434 23.40 -19.17 -28.93
CA ARG A 434 23.90 -20.49 -29.36
C ARG A 434 23.37 -20.69 -30.75
N ASP A 435 24.24 -20.49 -31.73
CA ASP A 435 24.02 -20.93 -33.11
C ASP A 435 23.74 -22.43 -33.05
N ARG A 436 22.57 -22.81 -33.48
CA ARG A 436 22.27 -24.19 -33.78
C ARG A 436 23.24 -24.59 -34.94
N ALA A 437 24.27 -25.31 -34.57
CA ALA A 437 25.15 -25.94 -35.57
C ALA A 437 24.27 -26.78 -36.50
N ALA A 438 24.30 -26.39 -37.77
CA ALA A 438 23.76 -27.19 -38.86
C ALA A 438 24.48 -28.52 -38.85
N GLY A 439 23.75 -29.62 -38.65
CA GLY A 439 24.27 -30.95 -38.72
C GLY A 439 24.78 -31.25 -40.17
N THR A 440 26.08 -31.31 -40.33
CA THR A 440 26.69 -31.85 -41.52
C THR A 440 26.54 -33.37 -41.51
N ASN A 441 25.68 -33.86 -42.39
CA ASN A 441 25.58 -35.28 -42.76
C ASN A 441 26.94 -35.72 -43.38
N SER A 442 27.74 -36.51 -42.68
CA SER A 442 28.80 -37.29 -43.28
C SER A 442 28.30 -38.71 -43.57
N ASN A 443 28.05 -38.97 -44.85
CA ASN A 443 27.81 -40.26 -45.43
C ASN A 443 29.13 -41.06 -45.50
N GLY A 444 29.13 -42.23 -44.90
CA GLY A 444 30.19 -43.26 -45.17
C GLY A 444 29.52 -44.63 -45.36
N PRO A 445 29.96 -45.43 -46.34
CA PRO A 445 29.17 -46.52 -46.88
C PRO A 445 29.56 -47.89 -46.29
N ARG A 446 28.58 -48.79 -46.11
CA ARG A 446 28.70 -50.27 -46.14
C ARG A 446 27.30 -50.83 -46.28
N GLY A 447 26.84 -51.43 -47.36
CA GLY A 447 27.24 -52.73 -47.92
C GLY A 447 26.27 -53.80 -47.44
N GLY A 448 25.38 -54.33 -48.32
CA GLY A 448 24.87 -55.68 -48.09
C GLY A 448 23.37 -55.88 -48.35
N THR A 449 23.01 -56.20 -49.59
CA THR A 449 22.16 -57.31 -50.11
C THR A 449 20.72 -57.53 -49.55
N GLY A 450 19.76 -57.50 -50.45
CA GLY A 450 18.63 -58.46 -50.38
C GLY A 450 17.25 -57.92 -50.76
N SER A 451 16.96 -58.03 -52.08
CA SER A 451 15.73 -58.70 -52.63
C SER A 451 14.36 -58.25 -52.32
N GLY A 452 13.60 -57.77 -53.30
CA GLY A 452 12.28 -58.34 -53.54
C GLY A 452 11.12 -57.33 -53.63
N GLY A 453 10.75 -56.96 -54.83
CA GLY A 453 9.40 -57.16 -55.32
C GLY A 453 8.34 -56.05 -55.19
N GLY A 454 7.93 -55.53 -56.33
CA GLY A 454 6.55 -55.18 -56.51
C GLY A 454 6.18 -53.72 -56.79
N ARG A 455 6.20 -53.33 -58.02
CA ARG A 455 5.44 -52.18 -58.65
C ARG A 455 3.98 -52.59 -58.91
N PRO A 456 3.12 -51.77 -59.56
CA PRO A 456 2.96 -50.31 -59.71
C PRO A 456 1.49 -49.82 -59.65
N GLY A 457 1.27 -48.56 -59.90
CA GLY A 457 -0.02 -48.01 -60.39
C GLY A 457 -0.32 -46.66 -59.80
N ALA A 458 -0.13 -45.63 -60.40
CA ALA A 458 -0.59 -44.88 -61.55
C ALA A 458 -1.80 -43.94 -61.28
N ARG A 459 -1.57 -42.70 -61.60
CA ARG A 459 -2.38 -41.72 -62.33
C ARG A 459 -3.17 -40.64 -61.56
N ASN A 460 -2.72 -39.41 -61.86
CA ASN A 460 -3.44 -38.30 -62.53
C ASN A 460 -4.58 -37.63 -61.76
N GLY A 461 -4.60 -36.34 -61.66
CA GLY A 461 -4.72 -35.23 -62.59
C GLY A 461 -5.12 -33.94 -61.86
N ARG A 462 -4.42 -32.92 -62.10
CA ARG A 462 -4.66 -31.71 -62.89
C ARG A 462 -5.85 -30.81 -62.52
N ARG A 463 -5.45 -29.56 -62.34
CA ARG A 463 -5.99 -28.27 -62.85
C ARG A 463 -6.91 -27.50 -61.88
N SER A 464 -6.46 -26.32 -61.46
CA SER A 464 -6.42 -24.98 -62.12
C SER A 464 -7.73 -24.20 -61.98
N GLY A 465 -7.60 -22.93 -61.54
CA GLY A 465 -8.56 -21.91 -61.91
C GLY A 465 -8.90 -20.85 -60.84
N SER A 466 -8.13 -19.79 -60.76
CA SER A 466 -8.69 -18.44 -60.53
C SER A 466 -9.36 -17.97 -61.84
N PRO A 467 -10.19 -16.95 -61.92
CA PRO A 467 -9.99 -15.59 -61.42
C PRO A 467 -11.28 -14.76 -61.09
N ALA A 468 -11.05 -13.63 -60.44
CA ALA A 468 -11.42 -12.24 -60.72
C ALA A 468 -12.88 -11.79 -61.00
N GLY A 469 -13.15 -10.61 -60.46
CA GLY A 469 -14.10 -9.61 -60.98
C GLY A 469 -15.34 -9.45 -60.09
N GLY A 470 -15.75 -8.32 -59.61
CA GLY A 470 -15.68 -7.00 -60.07
C GLY A 470 -17.02 -6.33 -59.80
N GLY A 471 -17.00 -5.09 -59.31
CA GLY A 471 -17.95 -4.08 -59.67
C GLY A 471 -19.21 -3.87 -58.83
N GLY A 472 -19.30 -2.77 -58.19
CA GLY A 472 -20.01 -1.60 -58.62
C GLY A 472 -21.17 -1.19 -57.70
N ARG A 473 -21.02 -0.02 -57.13
CA ARG A 473 -21.85 1.17 -57.23
C ARG A 473 -23.27 1.19 -56.64
N ASP A 474 -23.38 2.27 -55.89
CA ASP A 474 -24.31 3.42 -55.91
C ASP A 474 -25.53 3.38 -54.98
N GLY A 475 -25.61 4.43 -54.25
CA GLY A 475 -26.60 5.49 -54.24
C GLY A 475 -27.37 5.51 -52.91
N GLY A 476 -27.34 6.51 -52.12
CA GLY A 476 -27.86 7.82 -52.31
C GLY A 476 -28.91 8.13 -51.27
N GLY A 477 -28.76 9.28 -50.63
CA GLY A 477 -29.82 10.19 -50.25
C GLY A 477 -30.55 9.86 -48.92
N GLY A 478 -30.67 10.71 -47.98
CA GLY A 478 -30.89 12.08 -47.90
C GLY A 478 -31.78 12.41 -46.71
N ARG A 479 -31.44 13.49 -46.00
CA ARG A 479 -32.29 14.50 -45.37
C ARG A 479 -33.22 14.17 -44.20
N ASP A 480 -32.94 14.88 -43.17
CA ASP A 480 -33.66 16.04 -42.60
C ASP A 480 -34.64 15.76 -41.46
N GLY A 481 -34.54 16.56 -40.43
CA GLY A 481 -35.71 16.94 -39.65
C GLY A 481 -35.52 17.01 -38.13
N ARG A 482 -34.86 18.04 -37.65
CA ARG A 482 -35.37 19.09 -36.72
C ARG A 482 -36.31 18.67 -35.57
N ARG A 483 -35.85 19.19 -34.43
CA ARG A 483 -36.55 20.00 -33.38
C ARG A 483 -37.16 19.27 -32.18
N ARG A 484 -36.60 19.71 -31.06
CA ARG A 484 -37.12 20.46 -29.89
C ARG A 484 -37.84 19.67 -28.79
N SER A 485 -37.25 19.89 -27.64
CA SER A 485 -37.80 20.37 -26.35
C SER A 485 -38.77 19.48 -25.57
N ALA A 486 -38.35 19.07 -24.42
CA ALA A 486 -38.76 19.56 -23.12
C ALA A 486 -37.70 19.18 -22.11
#